data_a89181de65177bac8673a75f504841a0
#
_entry.id   a89181de65177bac8673a75f504841a0
#
_cell.length_a   1.000
_cell.length_b   1.000
_cell.length_c   1.000
_cell.angle_alpha   90.00
_cell.angle_beta   90.00
_cell.angle_gamma   90.00
#
_symmetry.space_group_name_H-M   'P 1'
#
loop_
_entity.id
_entity.type
_entity.pdbx_description
1 polymer ?
#
loop_
_entity_poly.entity_id
_entity_poly.type
_entity_poly.pdbx_seq_one_letter_code
_entity_poly.pdbx_strand_id
1 'polypeptide(L)'
;MVSGGTYGTEDIVHGAGYGRAILILLITPLLWSLPTAFMIGELSSALPFEGGYYAWVRRAMGNFWGFQEAWLSLVASIFDMAIYPTLFVAYLTRMFPYFQENNRGWWVALFVVIACALLNIAGVKVVSLTSLWLFVALSAPFIAIVVLAPFKLGALANAVTKPTTSTVDILGGLLICMWNYMGWDNASTIATEVERPQRTYPRAMLVAVCIVAASYVLPFAAMWMTGLKPTAWETGSWADIAGLLGGPLLRIGVVLGGMISAFGMFNALVMSYSRLPLAMAQDGMLPGIFGKLQKK
;
A
#
# COMPACT_ATOMS: atom_id res chain seq x y z
N MET A 1 4.54 -1.16 4.50
CA MET A 1 5.30 -0.82 3.27
C MET A 1 4.74 -1.48 2.00
N VAL A 2 4.19 -2.69 2.07
CA VAL A 2 3.65 -3.42 0.90
C VAL A 2 2.15 -3.23 0.72
N SER A 3 1.40 -3.01 1.80
CA SER A 3 -0.05 -2.96 1.72
C SER A 3 -0.62 -1.92 2.65
N GLY A 4 -1.50 -1.11 2.11
CA GLY A 4 -2.39 -0.21 2.84
C GLY A 4 -3.74 -0.83 3.20
N GLY A 5 -3.89 -2.15 3.16
CA GLY A 5 -5.18 -2.83 3.26
C GLY A 5 -5.94 -2.83 1.93
N THR A 6 -7.23 -3.10 1.97
CA THR A 6 -8.08 -3.25 0.76
C THR A 6 -8.38 -1.90 0.05
N TYR A 7 -7.87 -0.80 0.57
CA TYR A 7 -8.05 0.53 -0.03
C TYR A 7 -7.29 0.64 -1.36
N GLY A 8 -7.95 1.16 -2.40
CA GLY A 8 -7.39 1.29 -3.74
C GLY A 8 -7.47 0.02 -4.60
N THR A 9 -8.18 -1.03 -4.13
CA THR A 9 -8.40 -2.27 -4.90
C THR A 9 -9.81 -2.37 -5.49
N GLU A 10 -10.66 -1.38 -5.25
CA GLU A 10 -12.08 -1.35 -5.62
C GLU A 10 -12.29 -1.55 -7.12
N ASP A 11 -11.44 -0.92 -7.93
CA ASP A 11 -11.56 -0.96 -9.39
C ASP A 11 -11.27 -2.34 -10.00
N ILE A 12 -10.60 -3.25 -9.25
CA ILE A 12 -10.40 -4.64 -9.66
C ILE A 12 -11.75 -5.35 -9.79
N VAL A 13 -12.64 -5.16 -8.79
CA VAL A 13 -13.99 -5.77 -8.82
C VAL A 13 -14.88 -5.05 -9.83
N HIS A 14 -14.75 -3.73 -9.97
CA HIS A 14 -15.49 -2.98 -10.99
C HIS A 14 -15.20 -3.50 -12.40
N GLY A 15 -13.92 -3.66 -12.76
CA GLY A 15 -13.51 -4.09 -14.10
C GLY A 15 -13.69 -5.57 -14.37
N ALA A 16 -13.38 -6.44 -13.40
CA ALA A 16 -13.34 -7.89 -13.61
C ALA A 16 -14.57 -8.65 -13.09
N GLY A 17 -15.36 -8.05 -12.19
CA GLY A 17 -16.40 -8.72 -11.42
C GLY A 17 -15.81 -9.58 -10.28
N TYR A 18 -16.63 -9.98 -9.29
CA TYR A 18 -16.15 -10.64 -8.06
C TYR A 18 -15.35 -11.92 -8.30
N GLY A 19 -15.89 -12.86 -9.10
CA GLY A 19 -15.26 -14.17 -9.30
C GLY A 19 -13.85 -14.04 -9.90
N ARG A 20 -13.69 -13.22 -10.95
CA ARG A 20 -12.39 -13.00 -11.60
C ARG A 20 -11.48 -12.14 -10.72
N ALA A 21 -12.02 -11.13 -10.05
CA ALA A 21 -11.25 -10.28 -9.12
C ALA A 21 -10.63 -11.12 -7.98
N ILE A 22 -11.42 -12.00 -7.34
CA ILE A 22 -10.92 -12.89 -6.29
C ILE A 22 -9.89 -13.86 -6.85
N LEU A 23 -10.10 -14.40 -8.05
CA LEU A 23 -9.12 -15.27 -8.69
C LEU A 23 -7.80 -14.53 -8.96
N ILE A 24 -7.85 -13.31 -9.50
CA ILE A 24 -6.68 -12.46 -9.72
C ILE A 24 -5.97 -12.20 -8.38
N LEU A 25 -6.72 -11.81 -7.34
CA LEU A 25 -6.17 -11.55 -6.01
C LEU A 25 -5.54 -12.77 -5.32
N LEU A 26 -5.96 -13.99 -5.65
CA LEU A 26 -5.39 -15.24 -5.15
C LEU A 26 -4.18 -15.72 -5.96
N ILE A 27 -4.22 -15.57 -7.28
CA ILE A 27 -3.15 -16.05 -8.16
C ILE A 27 -1.95 -15.11 -8.17
N THR A 28 -2.19 -13.79 -8.17
CA THR A 28 -1.11 -12.79 -8.23
C THR A 28 -0.09 -12.96 -7.10
N PRO A 29 -0.45 -13.14 -5.81
CA PRO A 29 0.56 -13.35 -4.78
C PRO A 29 1.36 -14.63 -4.95
N LEU A 30 0.80 -15.68 -5.53
CA LEU A 30 1.50 -16.93 -5.77
C LEU A 30 2.55 -16.80 -6.89
N LEU A 31 2.21 -16.10 -7.97
CA LEU A 31 3.08 -15.96 -9.15
C LEU A 31 4.02 -14.75 -9.07
N TRP A 32 3.67 -13.73 -8.33
CA TRP A 32 4.38 -12.45 -8.26
C TRP A 32 4.98 -12.18 -6.88
N SER A 33 4.13 -12.15 -5.83
CA SER A 33 4.58 -11.72 -4.50
C SER A 33 5.47 -12.74 -3.81
N LEU A 34 5.12 -14.03 -3.84
CA LEU A 34 5.92 -15.07 -3.18
C LEU A 34 7.32 -15.19 -3.77
N PRO A 35 7.50 -15.31 -5.10
CA PRO A 35 8.84 -15.35 -5.68
C PRO A 35 9.66 -14.09 -5.35
N THR A 36 9.04 -12.90 -5.47
CA THR A 36 9.71 -11.63 -5.15
C THR A 36 10.07 -11.54 -3.67
N ALA A 37 9.13 -11.87 -2.76
CA ALA A 37 9.35 -11.81 -1.33
C ALA A 37 10.44 -12.80 -0.87
N PHE A 38 10.49 -14.00 -1.45
CA PHE A 38 11.57 -14.96 -1.17
C PHE A 38 12.91 -14.48 -1.68
N MET A 39 12.98 -13.96 -2.90
CA MET A 39 14.21 -13.38 -3.46
C MET A 39 14.72 -12.23 -2.58
N ILE A 40 13.87 -11.29 -2.23
CA ILE A 40 14.23 -10.17 -1.35
C ILE A 40 14.62 -10.65 0.04
N GLY A 41 13.89 -11.62 0.59
CA GLY A 41 14.19 -12.23 1.88
C GLY A 41 15.55 -12.93 1.92
N GLU A 42 15.91 -13.67 0.89
CA GLU A 42 17.20 -14.34 0.73
C GLU A 42 18.34 -13.32 0.58
N LEU A 43 18.21 -12.37 -0.36
CA LEU A 43 19.22 -11.35 -0.61
C LEU A 43 19.42 -10.43 0.59
N SER A 44 18.36 -9.99 1.26
CA SER A 44 18.45 -9.17 2.48
C SER A 44 19.11 -9.93 3.66
N SER A 45 18.93 -11.25 3.68
CA SER A 45 19.55 -12.11 4.70
C SER A 45 21.02 -12.36 4.43
N ALA A 46 21.38 -12.60 3.18
CA ALA A 46 22.75 -12.93 2.75
C ALA A 46 23.61 -11.67 2.59
N LEU A 47 23.05 -10.58 2.13
CA LEU A 47 23.72 -9.33 1.77
C LEU A 47 22.97 -8.12 2.39
N PRO A 48 23.03 -7.93 3.72
CA PRO A 48 22.34 -6.85 4.41
C PRO A 48 23.09 -5.52 4.24
N PHE A 49 23.13 -4.99 3.02
CA PHE A 49 23.77 -3.72 2.70
C PHE A 49 22.77 -2.56 2.81
N GLU A 50 23.29 -1.39 3.19
CA GLU A 50 22.52 -0.14 3.10
C GLU A 50 22.20 0.16 1.62
N GLY A 51 20.96 0.58 1.35
CA GLY A 51 20.47 0.76 -0.02
C GLY A 51 19.93 -0.52 -0.68
N GLY A 52 20.01 -1.70 -0.02
CA GLY A 52 19.36 -2.94 -0.42
C GLY A 52 19.56 -3.32 -1.90
N TYR A 53 18.47 -3.32 -2.68
CA TYR A 53 18.47 -3.71 -4.09
C TYR A 53 19.46 -2.93 -4.97
N TYR A 54 19.66 -1.64 -4.70
CA TYR A 54 20.71 -0.83 -5.34
C TYR A 54 22.09 -1.44 -5.16
N ALA A 55 22.45 -1.77 -3.92
CA ALA A 55 23.76 -2.33 -3.60
C ALA A 55 23.97 -3.72 -4.24
N TRP A 56 22.91 -4.52 -4.34
CA TRP A 56 22.96 -5.84 -4.98
C TRP A 56 23.17 -5.73 -6.48
N VAL A 57 22.42 -4.88 -7.19
CA VAL A 57 22.59 -4.65 -8.62
C VAL A 57 23.98 -4.09 -8.92
N ARG A 58 24.43 -3.12 -8.14
CA ARG A 58 25.77 -2.56 -8.29
C ARG A 58 26.86 -3.61 -8.12
N ARG A 59 26.72 -4.48 -7.13
CA ARG A 59 27.70 -5.57 -6.87
C ARG A 59 27.69 -6.62 -8.00
N ALA A 60 26.54 -6.95 -8.55
CA ALA A 60 26.41 -7.99 -9.57
C ALA A 60 26.74 -7.49 -10.98
N MET A 61 26.36 -6.26 -11.34
CA MET A 61 26.39 -5.73 -12.70
C MET A 61 27.27 -4.47 -12.85
N GLY A 62 27.84 -3.97 -11.77
CA GLY A 62 28.71 -2.80 -11.78
C GLY A 62 28.01 -1.47 -11.57
N ASN A 63 28.82 -0.40 -11.49
CA ASN A 63 28.40 0.93 -11.07
C ASN A 63 27.32 1.54 -11.98
N PHE A 64 27.44 1.32 -13.30
CA PHE A 64 26.49 1.88 -14.26
C PHE A 64 25.06 1.35 -14.03
N TRP A 65 24.92 0.04 -13.95
CA TRP A 65 23.63 -0.59 -13.75
C TRP A 65 23.06 -0.32 -12.33
N GLY A 66 23.91 -0.30 -11.32
CA GLY A 66 23.50 0.12 -9.97
C GLY A 66 22.95 1.55 -9.95
N PHE A 67 23.65 2.49 -10.61
CA PHE A 67 23.16 3.86 -10.73
C PHE A 67 21.81 3.93 -11.47
N GLN A 68 21.69 3.25 -12.62
CA GLN A 68 20.45 3.25 -13.41
C GLN A 68 19.26 2.69 -12.61
N GLU A 69 19.48 1.61 -11.89
CA GLU A 69 18.47 0.99 -11.03
C GLU A 69 17.97 1.97 -9.98
N ALA A 70 18.90 2.54 -9.18
CA ALA A 70 18.55 3.47 -8.12
C ALA A 70 17.90 4.77 -8.65
N TRP A 71 18.41 5.31 -9.76
CA TRP A 71 17.84 6.50 -10.39
C TRP A 71 16.42 6.27 -10.90
N LEU A 72 16.18 5.17 -11.61
CA LEU A 72 14.84 4.83 -12.10
C LEU A 72 13.87 4.56 -10.96
N SER A 73 14.32 3.89 -9.90
CA SER A 73 13.52 3.65 -8.69
C SER A 73 13.15 4.96 -7.99
N LEU A 74 14.07 5.92 -7.87
CA LEU A 74 13.78 7.25 -7.31
C LEU A 74 12.78 8.02 -8.17
N VAL A 75 12.94 8.01 -9.50
CA VAL A 75 11.97 8.67 -10.39
C VAL A 75 10.61 8.02 -10.31
N ALA A 76 10.53 6.70 -10.35
CA ALA A 76 9.27 5.96 -10.20
C ALA A 76 8.60 6.24 -8.85
N SER A 77 9.38 6.36 -7.76
CA SER A 77 8.87 6.62 -6.42
C SER A 77 8.14 7.96 -6.31
N ILE A 78 8.51 8.96 -7.08
CA ILE A 78 7.84 10.27 -7.07
C ILE A 78 6.36 10.10 -7.48
N PHE A 79 6.12 9.32 -8.53
CA PHE A 79 4.76 9.05 -9.03
C PHE A 79 3.98 8.14 -8.09
N ASP A 80 4.61 7.06 -7.62
CA ASP A 80 4.02 6.13 -6.65
C ASP A 80 3.61 6.84 -5.36
N MET A 81 4.51 7.63 -4.79
CA MET A 81 4.25 8.35 -3.55
C MET A 81 3.16 9.41 -3.68
N ALA A 82 2.96 10.03 -4.84
CA ALA A 82 1.92 11.04 -5.06
C ALA A 82 0.50 10.46 -4.91
N ILE A 83 0.33 9.15 -5.10
CA ILE A 83 -0.97 8.48 -4.98
C ILE A 83 -1.51 8.55 -3.55
N TYR A 84 -0.66 8.42 -2.53
CA TYR A 84 -1.11 8.30 -1.14
C TYR A 84 -1.70 9.60 -0.56
N PRO A 85 -1.09 10.80 -0.71
CA PRO A 85 -1.74 12.04 -0.29
C PRO A 85 -3.06 12.29 -1.02
N THR A 86 -3.16 11.92 -2.30
CA THR A 86 -4.44 12.05 -3.04
C THR A 86 -5.49 11.05 -2.56
N LEU A 87 -5.11 9.83 -2.22
CA LEU A 87 -5.99 8.83 -1.62
C LEU A 87 -6.48 9.29 -0.24
N PHE A 88 -5.62 9.88 0.58
CA PHE A 88 -6.01 10.50 1.85
C PHE A 88 -7.13 11.54 1.66
N VAL A 89 -6.96 12.44 0.69
CA VAL A 89 -7.95 13.46 0.35
C VAL A 89 -9.24 12.81 -0.17
N ALA A 90 -9.15 11.78 -1.02
CA ALA A 90 -10.31 11.09 -1.57
C ALA A 90 -11.20 10.48 -0.48
N TYR A 91 -10.61 9.87 0.56
CA TYR A 91 -11.38 9.38 1.72
C TYR A 91 -11.89 10.52 2.60
N LEU A 92 -11.09 11.55 2.85
CA LEU A 92 -11.52 12.72 3.63
C LEU A 92 -12.76 13.40 3.01
N THR A 93 -12.77 13.57 1.71
CA THR A 93 -13.88 14.24 0.98
C THR A 93 -15.18 13.43 0.99
N ARG A 94 -15.13 12.12 1.19
CA ARG A 94 -16.32 11.28 1.40
C ARG A 94 -17.05 11.62 2.71
N MET A 95 -16.35 12.14 3.68
CA MET A 95 -16.95 12.57 4.97
C MET A 95 -17.15 14.07 5.03
N PHE A 96 -16.23 14.84 4.47
CA PHE A 96 -16.24 16.30 4.48
C PHE A 96 -16.13 16.86 3.03
N PRO A 97 -17.25 16.98 2.29
CA PRO A 97 -17.25 17.50 0.91
C PRO A 97 -16.64 18.90 0.78
N TYR A 98 -16.62 19.68 1.85
CA TYR A 98 -15.96 21.00 1.94
C TYR A 98 -14.51 21.00 1.37
N PHE A 99 -13.77 19.91 1.54
CA PHE A 99 -12.39 19.81 1.06
C PHE A 99 -12.29 19.51 -0.44
N GLN A 100 -13.38 19.21 -1.12
CA GLN A 100 -13.42 18.99 -2.57
C GLN A 100 -13.39 20.31 -3.34
N GLU A 101 -13.88 21.40 -2.75
CA GLU A 101 -14.00 22.70 -3.39
C GLU A 101 -12.73 23.54 -3.29
N ASN A 102 -12.52 24.45 -4.25
CA ASN A 102 -11.49 25.50 -4.22
C ASN A 102 -10.06 25.01 -3.95
N ASN A 103 -9.68 23.84 -4.48
CA ASN A 103 -8.34 23.24 -4.28
C ASN A 103 -7.96 23.00 -2.79
N ARG A 104 -8.91 22.97 -1.87
CA ARG A 104 -8.63 22.75 -0.44
C ARG A 104 -8.00 21.39 -0.18
N GLY A 105 -8.36 20.38 -0.96
CA GLY A 105 -7.75 19.05 -0.92
C GLY A 105 -6.25 19.08 -1.17
N TRP A 106 -5.75 19.99 -2.02
CA TRP A 106 -4.32 20.15 -2.25
C TRP A 106 -3.56 20.58 -0.99
N TRP A 107 -4.12 21.50 -0.20
CA TRP A 107 -3.52 21.91 1.06
C TRP A 107 -3.49 20.79 2.09
N VAL A 108 -4.51 19.94 2.11
CA VAL A 108 -4.53 18.75 2.95
C VAL A 108 -3.46 17.75 2.51
N ALA A 109 -3.33 17.50 1.20
CA ALA A 109 -2.29 16.63 0.66
C ALA A 109 -0.89 17.14 1.02
N LEU A 110 -0.66 18.46 0.87
CA LEU A 110 0.60 19.10 1.27
C LEU A 110 0.88 18.94 2.77
N PHE A 111 -0.15 19.10 3.61
CA PHE A 111 -0.02 18.88 5.05
C PHE A 111 0.40 17.43 5.36
N VAL A 112 -0.18 16.42 4.69
CA VAL A 112 0.20 15.01 4.84
C VAL A 112 1.68 14.80 4.48
N VAL A 113 2.12 15.37 3.36
CA VAL A 113 3.53 15.28 2.92
C VAL A 113 4.48 15.86 3.98
N ILE A 114 4.19 17.07 4.47
CA ILE A 114 5.02 17.75 5.49
C ILE A 114 5.02 16.96 6.80
N ALA A 115 3.86 16.51 7.26
CA ALA A 115 3.74 15.73 8.50
C ALA A 115 4.57 14.43 8.44
N CYS A 116 4.49 13.68 7.33
CA CYS A 116 5.28 12.47 7.15
C CYS A 116 6.79 12.77 7.05
N ALA A 117 7.19 13.85 6.39
CA ALA A 117 8.60 14.27 6.36
C ALA A 117 9.13 14.57 7.76
N LEU A 118 8.37 15.31 8.58
CA LEU A 118 8.74 15.62 9.98
C LEU A 118 8.82 14.35 10.85
N LEU A 119 7.88 13.41 10.69
CA LEU A 119 7.93 12.13 11.41
C LEU A 119 9.17 11.32 11.04
N ASN A 120 9.57 11.29 9.78
CA ASN A 120 10.77 10.59 9.35
C ASN A 120 12.05 11.23 9.91
N ILE A 121 12.09 12.55 10.06
CA ILE A 121 13.18 13.27 10.75
C ILE A 121 13.26 12.85 12.22
N ALA A 122 12.12 12.54 12.88
CA ALA A 122 12.09 12.05 14.26
C ALA A 122 12.70 10.65 14.46
N GLY A 123 12.83 9.87 13.39
CA GLY A 123 13.62 8.63 13.35
C GLY A 123 12.82 7.32 13.20
N VAL A 124 13.53 6.27 12.80
CA VAL A 124 12.99 4.96 12.38
C VAL A 124 12.16 4.25 13.46
N LYS A 125 12.56 4.33 14.73
CA LYS A 125 11.81 3.67 15.82
C LYS A 125 10.39 4.21 15.95
N VAL A 126 10.20 5.52 15.79
CA VAL A 126 8.88 6.16 15.84
C VAL A 126 8.02 5.69 14.66
N VAL A 127 8.59 5.66 13.45
CA VAL A 127 7.91 5.20 12.24
C VAL A 127 7.47 3.74 12.37
N SER A 128 8.34 2.86 12.85
CA SER A 128 8.06 1.42 12.97
C SER A 128 6.91 1.12 13.96
N LEU A 129 6.96 1.70 15.17
CA LEU A 129 5.91 1.49 16.17
C LEU A 129 4.57 2.09 15.73
N THR A 130 4.61 3.28 15.14
CA THR A 130 3.41 3.94 14.58
C THR A 130 2.78 3.08 13.49
N SER A 131 3.59 2.52 12.57
CA SER A 131 3.09 1.68 11.47
C SER A 131 2.36 0.43 11.96
N LEU A 132 2.79 -0.19 13.06
CA LEU A 132 2.10 -1.36 13.63
C LEU A 132 0.69 -0.97 14.13
N TRP A 133 0.58 0.10 14.92
CA TRP A 133 -0.72 0.56 15.42
C TRP A 133 -1.64 1.05 14.30
N LEU A 134 -1.09 1.73 13.30
CA LEU A 134 -1.83 2.13 12.11
C LEU A 134 -2.36 0.92 11.34
N PHE A 135 -1.58 -0.15 11.21
CA PHE A 135 -2.03 -1.38 10.56
C PHE A 135 -3.20 -2.03 11.30
N VAL A 136 -3.16 -2.12 12.62
CA VAL A 136 -4.27 -2.64 13.43
C VAL A 136 -5.51 -1.77 13.26
N ALA A 137 -5.36 -0.45 13.34
CA ALA A 137 -6.47 0.50 13.21
C ALA A 137 -7.14 0.45 11.82
N LEU A 138 -6.35 0.39 10.73
CA LEU A 138 -6.90 0.30 9.37
C LEU A 138 -7.57 -1.04 9.06
N SER A 139 -7.14 -2.12 9.73
CA SER A 139 -7.70 -3.46 9.51
C SER A 139 -9.03 -3.66 10.25
N ALA A 140 -9.26 -2.97 11.34
CA ALA A 140 -10.44 -3.13 12.19
C ALA A 140 -11.78 -2.97 11.43
N PRO A 141 -12.01 -1.94 10.60
CA PRO A 141 -13.26 -1.80 9.85
C PRO A 141 -13.47 -2.91 8.82
N PHE A 142 -12.39 -3.45 8.21
CA PHE A 142 -12.52 -4.58 7.28
C PHE A 142 -12.82 -5.89 7.98
N ILE A 143 -12.26 -6.10 9.16
CA ILE A 143 -12.65 -7.24 10.01
C ILE A 143 -14.14 -7.14 10.34
N ALA A 144 -14.63 -5.95 10.69
CA ALA A 144 -16.05 -5.73 10.92
C ALA A 144 -16.91 -6.02 9.68
N ILE A 145 -16.47 -5.61 8.49
CA ILE A 145 -17.14 -5.92 7.21
C ILE A 145 -17.22 -7.43 7.01
N VAL A 146 -16.11 -8.17 7.18
CA VAL A 146 -16.07 -9.63 7.03
C VAL A 146 -17.01 -10.34 8.01
N VAL A 147 -17.10 -9.85 9.24
CA VAL A 147 -17.98 -10.41 10.28
C VAL A 147 -19.45 -10.08 10.03
N LEU A 148 -19.76 -8.88 9.55
CA LEU A 148 -21.15 -8.43 9.37
C LEU A 148 -21.77 -8.90 8.04
N ALA A 149 -20.99 -9.10 6.99
CA ALA A 149 -21.51 -9.48 5.68
C ALA A 149 -22.36 -10.77 5.66
N PRO A 150 -22.00 -11.85 6.39
CA PRO A 150 -22.84 -13.06 6.46
C PRO A 150 -24.24 -12.83 7.01
N PHE A 151 -24.45 -11.80 7.83
CA PHE A 151 -25.78 -11.45 8.36
C PHE A 151 -26.63 -10.63 7.37
N LYS A 152 -26.06 -10.26 6.23
CA LYS A 152 -26.68 -9.45 5.17
C LYS A 152 -26.69 -10.17 3.81
N LEU A 153 -26.80 -11.50 3.81
CA LEU A 153 -26.83 -12.31 2.58
C LEU A 153 -27.90 -11.80 1.60
N GLY A 154 -27.50 -11.47 0.38
CA GLY A 154 -28.39 -10.97 -0.67
C GLY A 154 -29.05 -9.61 -0.41
N ALA A 155 -28.88 -9.02 0.77
CA ALA A 155 -29.60 -7.80 1.16
C ALA A 155 -29.18 -6.54 0.38
N LEU A 156 -27.97 -6.55 -0.20
CA LEU A 156 -27.44 -5.40 -0.93
C LEU A 156 -27.57 -5.52 -2.46
N ALA A 157 -28.25 -6.54 -2.97
CA ALA A 157 -28.38 -6.80 -4.41
C ALA A 157 -28.97 -5.60 -5.21
N ASN A 158 -29.84 -4.81 -4.60
CA ASN A 158 -30.50 -3.65 -5.20
C ASN A 158 -30.13 -2.32 -4.51
N ALA A 159 -29.15 -2.33 -3.61
CA ALA A 159 -28.79 -1.14 -2.82
C ALA A 159 -28.14 -0.04 -3.66
N VAL A 160 -27.46 -0.42 -4.75
CA VAL A 160 -26.81 0.52 -5.68
C VAL A 160 -27.18 0.13 -7.11
N THR A 161 -27.84 1.04 -7.81
CA THR A 161 -28.24 0.88 -9.23
C THR A 161 -27.47 1.88 -10.08
N LYS A 162 -26.19 1.59 -10.38
CA LYS A 162 -25.45 2.34 -11.41
C LYS A 162 -25.66 1.68 -12.77
N PRO A 163 -25.76 2.45 -13.89
CA PRO A 163 -25.82 1.89 -15.23
C PRO A 163 -24.62 1.00 -15.52
N THR A 164 -24.87 -0.14 -16.15
CA THR A 164 -23.80 -1.08 -16.54
C THR A 164 -23.22 -0.59 -17.87
N THR A 165 -22.17 0.19 -17.85
CA THR A 165 -21.41 0.62 -19.04
C THR A 165 -20.02 0.00 -19.12
N SER A 166 -19.63 -0.85 -18.15
CA SER A 166 -18.27 -1.38 -18.09
C SER A 166 -18.06 -2.51 -19.10
N THR A 167 -17.19 -2.29 -20.08
CA THR A 167 -16.47 -3.36 -20.75
C THR A 167 -15.64 -4.10 -19.71
N VAL A 168 -15.62 -5.45 -19.77
CA VAL A 168 -14.81 -6.26 -18.84
C VAL A 168 -13.34 -5.92 -19.06
N ASP A 169 -12.69 -5.32 -18.07
CA ASP A 169 -11.26 -4.96 -18.09
C ASP A 169 -10.46 -5.84 -17.12
N ILE A 170 -10.14 -7.04 -17.59
CA ILE A 170 -9.31 -7.98 -16.81
C ILE A 170 -7.87 -7.49 -16.70
N LEU A 171 -7.34 -6.88 -17.77
CA LEU A 171 -5.95 -6.41 -17.79
C LEU A 171 -5.74 -5.25 -16.82
N GLY A 172 -6.65 -4.27 -16.82
CA GLY A 172 -6.62 -3.17 -15.84
C GLY A 172 -6.71 -3.70 -14.41
N GLY A 173 -7.63 -4.63 -14.14
CA GLY A 173 -7.75 -5.28 -12.85
C GLY A 173 -6.47 -6.03 -12.43
N LEU A 174 -5.80 -6.73 -13.36
CA LEU A 174 -4.52 -7.40 -13.10
C LEU A 174 -3.40 -6.39 -12.79
N LEU A 175 -3.29 -5.30 -13.56
CA LEU A 175 -2.28 -4.26 -13.33
C LEU A 175 -2.45 -3.58 -11.96
N ILE A 176 -3.70 -3.25 -11.59
CA ILE A 176 -4.03 -2.70 -10.25
C ILE A 176 -3.65 -3.71 -9.16
N CYS A 177 -3.97 -4.99 -9.38
CA CYS A 177 -3.62 -6.05 -8.43
C CYS A 177 -2.10 -6.19 -8.28
N MET A 178 -1.34 -6.22 -9.37
CA MET A 178 0.13 -6.29 -9.34
C MET A 178 0.72 -5.08 -8.59
N TRP A 179 0.21 -3.87 -8.85
CA TRP A 179 0.64 -2.66 -8.14
C TRP A 179 0.38 -2.77 -6.63
N ASN A 180 -0.80 -3.24 -6.20
CA ASN A 180 -1.13 -3.43 -4.79
C ASN A 180 -0.30 -4.53 -4.10
N TYR A 181 0.31 -5.43 -4.87
CA TYR A 181 1.22 -6.48 -4.40
C TYR A 181 2.70 -6.14 -4.62
N MET A 182 3.06 -4.89 -4.91
CA MET A 182 4.44 -4.41 -5.04
C MET A 182 5.00 -3.90 -3.70
N GLY A 183 6.29 -3.52 -3.71
CA GLY A 183 6.94 -2.86 -2.58
C GLY A 183 7.65 -3.80 -1.59
N TRP A 184 7.82 -5.09 -1.94
CA TRP A 184 8.61 -6.05 -1.14
C TRP A 184 10.08 -5.64 -1.04
N ASP A 185 10.62 -5.06 -2.11
CA ASP A 185 11.96 -4.51 -2.25
C ASP A 185 12.27 -3.39 -1.25
N ASN A 186 11.27 -2.58 -0.90
CA ASN A 186 11.41 -1.51 0.07
C ASN A 186 11.88 -1.98 1.46
N ALA A 187 11.57 -3.22 1.84
CA ALA A 187 12.07 -3.79 3.08
C ALA A 187 13.58 -4.01 3.07
N SER A 188 14.20 -4.18 1.90
CA SER A 188 15.65 -4.39 1.76
C SER A 188 16.48 -3.15 2.07
N THR A 189 15.91 -1.95 1.87
CA THR A 189 16.63 -0.68 2.07
C THR A 189 16.98 -0.41 3.54
N ILE A 190 16.28 -1.08 4.47
CA ILE A 190 16.50 -0.99 5.91
C ILE A 190 17.15 -2.27 6.50
N ALA A 191 17.74 -3.12 5.66
CA ALA A 191 18.25 -4.43 6.08
C ALA A 191 19.31 -4.35 7.18
N THR A 192 20.10 -3.28 7.20
CA THR A 192 21.11 -3.01 8.25
C THR A 192 20.51 -2.68 9.62
N GLU A 193 19.24 -2.28 9.67
CA GLU A 193 18.53 -1.92 10.90
C GLU A 193 17.72 -3.09 11.49
N VAL A 194 17.70 -4.25 10.80
CA VAL A 194 16.93 -5.44 11.21
C VAL A 194 17.79 -6.40 12.05
N GLU A 195 17.31 -6.74 13.23
CA GLU A 195 17.94 -7.73 14.07
C GLU A 195 17.82 -9.14 13.50
N ARG A 196 18.93 -9.87 13.43
CA ARG A 196 19.02 -11.25 12.93
C ARG A 196 18.34 -11.43 11.57
N PRO A 197 18.76 -10.69 10.53
CA PRO A 197 18.09 -10.63 9.24
C PRO A 197 17.88 -12.02 8.61
N GLN A 198 18.83 -12.96 8.80
CA GLN A 198 18.79 -14.33 8.28
C GLN A 198 17.55 -15.14 8.74
N ARG A 199 17.01 -14.81 9.92
CA ARG A 199 15.82 -15.48 10.48
C ARG A 199 14.56 -14.64 10.33
N THR A 200 14.72 -13.32 10.43
CA THR A 200 13.60 -12.39 10.44
C THR A 200 12.99 -12.21 9.06
N TYR A 201 13.81 -11.98 8.02
CA TYR A 201 13.31 -11.73 6.66
C TYR A 201 12.48 -12.87 6.08
N PRO A 202 12.96 -14.14 6.02
CA PRO A 202 12.18 -15.20 5.39
C PRO A 202 10.81 -15.42 6.05
N ARG A 203 10.78 -15.34 7.39
CA ARG A 203 9.53 -15.53 8.14
C ARG A 203 8.58 -14.33 7.98
N ALA A 204 9.11 -13.13 8.12
CA ALA A 204 8.31 -11.90 7.98
C ALA A 204 7.71 -11.77 6.59
N MET A 205 8.48 -12.06 5.54
CA MET A 205 8.02 -12.01 4.16
C MET A 205 6.90 -13.01 3.89
N LEU A 206 7.06 -14.27 4.30
CA LEU A 206 6.01 -15.29 4.12
C LEU A 206 4.73 -14.92 4.85
N VAL A 207 4.83 -14.53 6.14
CA VAL A 207 3.67 -14.14 6.94
C VAL A 207 3.00 -12.89 6.34
N ALA A 208 3.79 -11.91 5.88
CA ALA A 208 3.25 -10.71 5.27
C ALA A 208 2.49 -11.01 3.97
N VAL A 209 2.99 -11.89 3.09
CA VAL A 209 2.27 -12.29 1.86
C VAL A 209 0.91 -12.90 2.22
N CYS A 210 0.85 -13.80 3.21
CA CYS A 210 -0.41 -14.41 3.64
C CYS A 210 -1.39 -13.38 4.22
N ILE A 211 -0.91 -12.46 5.07
CA ILE A 211 -1.75 -11.42 5.68
C ILE A 211 -2.28 -10.46 4.59
N VAL A 212 -1.43 -10.03 3.67
CA VAL A 212 -1.81 -9.12 2.58
C VAL A 212 -2.85 -9.79 1.67
N ALA A 213 -2.62 -11.04 1.26
CA ALA A 213 -3.57 -11.78 0.44
C ALA A 213 -4.93 -11.94 1.14
N ALA A 214 -4.92 -12.31 2.42
CA ALA A 214 -6.14 -12.43 3.21
C ALA A 214 -6.86 -11.07 3.36
N SER A 215 -6.12 -9.99 3.60
CA SER A 215 -6.70 -8.65 3.73
C SER A 215 -7.39 -8.15 2.46
N TYR A 216 -6.98 -8.60 1.27
CA TYR A 216 -7.62 -8.25 0.01
C TYR A 216 -8.79 -9.18 -0.32
N VAL A 217 -8.60 -10.50 -0.18
CA VAL A 217 -9.58 -11.49 -0.62
C VAL A 217 -10.81 -11.53 0.30
N LEU A 218 -10.60 -11.54 1.62
CA LEU A 218 -11.70 -11.73 2.57
C LEU A 218 -12.79 -10.66 2.50
N PRO A 219 -12.48 -9.34 2.44
CA PRO A 219 -13.52 -8.32 2.33
C PRO A 219 -14.32 -8.43 1.04
N PHE A 220 -13.69 -8.69 -0.11
CA PHE A 220 -14.42 -8.85 -1.37
C PHE A 220 -15.25 -10.13 -1.40
N ALA A 221 -14.74 -11.23 -0.88
CA ALA A 221 -15.51 -12.47 -0.76
C ALA A 221 -16.75 -12.27 0.15
N ALA A 222 -16.58 -11.56 1.27
CA ALA A 222 -17.66 -11.20 2.16
C ALA A 222 -18.71 -10.32 1.48
N MET A 223 -18.28 -9.29 0.72
CA MET A 223 -19.21 -8.42 0.00
C MET A 223 -19.91 -9.13 -1.16
N TRP A 224 -19.26 -10.07 -1.82
CA TRP A 224 -19.91 -10.90 -2.84
C TRP A 224 -21.13 -11.66 -2.27
N MET A 225 -21.02 -12.19 -1.04
CA MET A 225 -22.12 -12.88 -0.37
C MET A 225 -23.34 -11.97 -0.11
N THR A 226 -23.14 -10.66 0.03
CA THR A 226 -24.25 -9.69 0.21
C THR A 226 -25.05 -9.43 -1.05
N GLY A 227 -24.60 -9.91 -2.23
CA GLY A 227 -25.23 -9.67 -3.52
C GLY A 227 -24.95 -8.29 -4.13
N LEU A 228 -24.06 -7.48 -3.52
CA LEU A 228 -23.71 -6.17 -4.06
C LEU A 228 -23.16 -6.30 -5.49
N LYS A 229 -23.67 -5.47 -6.43
CA LYS A 229 -23.24 -5.54 -7.83
C LYS A 229 -21.82 -4.98 -8.02
N PRO A 230 -21.01 -5.57 -8.95
CA PRO A 230 -19.68 -5.06 -9.26
C PRO A 230 -19.65 -3.60 -9.71
N THR A 231 -20.70 -3.11 -10.35
CA THR A 231 -20.85 -1.71 -10.80
C THR A 231 -20.96 -0.67 -9.66
N ALA A 232 -21.13 -1.14 -8.42
CA ALA A 232 -21.12 -0.27 -7.23
C ALA A 232 -19.72 0.16 -6.81
N TRP A 233 -18.68 -0.52 -7.32
CA TRP A 233 -17.31 -0.30 -6.92
C TRP A 233 -16.67 0.84 -7.72
N GLU A 234 -16.02 1.74 -7.05
CA GLU A 234 -15.14 2.81 -7.55
C GLU A 234 -14.18 3.21 -6.44
N THR A 235 -13.07 3.84 -6.75
CA THR A 235 -12.10 4.28 -5.74
C THR A 235 -12.77 5.06 -4.62
N GLY A 236 -12.60 4.62 -3.37
CA GLY A 236 -13.21 5.22 -2.15
C GLY A 236 -14.62 4.74 -1.84
N SER A 237 -15.23 3.87 -2.64
CA SER A 237 -16.59 3.35 -2.40
C SER A 237 -16.73 2.47 -1.17
N TRP A 238 -15.61 1.95 -0.63
CA TRP A 238 -15.64 1.21 0.63
C TRP A 238 -16.36 1.96 1.74
N ALA A 239 -16.23 3.30 1.81
CA ALA A 239 -16.91 4.11 2.80
C ALA A 239 -18.44 4.05 2.67
N ASP A 240 -18.95 4.16 1.46
CA ASP A 240 -20.40 4.15 1.19
C ASP A 240 -20.96 2.74 1.40
N ILE A 241 -20.26 1.73 0.91
CA ILE A 241 -20.61 0.30 1.07
C ILE A 241 -20.63 -0.10 2.55
N ALA A 242 -19.63 0.33 3.33
CA ALA A 242 -19.59 0.12 4.77
C ALA A 242 -20.80 0.77 5.47
N GLY A 243 -21.21 1.95 5.00
CA GLY A 243 -22.42 2.62 5.49
C GLY A 243 -23.70 1.82 5.26
N LEU A 244 -23.81 1.17 4.09
CA LEU A 244 -24.95 0.28 3.76
C LEU A 244 -24.94 -0.99 4.62
N LEU A 245 -23.77 -1.52 4.94
CA LEU A 245 -23.60 -2.76 5.69
C LEU A 245 -23.80 -2.59 7.20
N GLY A 246 -23.11 -1.63 7.81
CA GLY A 246 -23.01 -1.45 9.25
C GLY A 246 -23.34 -0.03 9.75
N GLY A 247 -23.92 0.83 8.89
CA GLY A 247 -24.38 2.16 9.24
C GLY A 247 -23.25 3.19 9.38
N PRO A 248 -23.57 4.37 9.95
CA PRO A 248 -22.66 5.52 9.99
C PRO A 248 -21.33 5.25 10.71
N LEU A 249 -21.35 4.45 11.75
CA LEU A 249 -20.14 4.14 12.53
C LEU A 249 -19.12 3.37 11.72
N LEU A 250 -19.56 2.37 10.96
CA LEU A 250 -18.68 1.58 10.10
C LEU A 250 -18.15 2.43 8.92
N ARG A 251 -19.00 3.30 8.35
CA ARG A 251 -18.59 4.27 7.34
C ARG A 251 -17.45 5.17 7.84
N ILE A 252 -17.61 5.77 9.03
CA ILE A 252 -16.56 6.59 9.65
C ILE A 252 -15.29 5.78 9.86
N GLY A 253 -15.42 4.55 10.37
CA GLY A 253 -14.27 3.65 10.57
C GLY A 253 -13.50 3.37 9.29
N VAL A 254 -14.19 3.13 8.16
CA VAL A 254 -13.56 2.91 6.85
C VAL A 254 -12.91 4.20 6.33
N VAL A 255 -13.56 5.36 6.46
CA VAL A 255 -12.96 6.64 6.04
C VAL A 255 -11.67 6.91 6.80
N LEU A 256 -11.72 6.81 8.13
CA LEU A 256 -10.53 7.00 8.97
C LEU A 256 -9.46 5.96 8.66
N GLY A 257 -9.84 4.69 8.45
CA GLY A 257 -8.93 3.64 8.04
C GLY A 257 -8.24 3.92 6.71
N GLY A 258 -8.96 4.45 5.70
CA GLY A 258 -8.39 4.85 4.41
C GLY A 258 -7.41 6.02 4.54
N MET A 259 -7.73 7.01 5.34
CA MET A 259 -6.83 8.11 5.65
C MET A 259 -5.57 7.62 6.39
N ILE A 260 -5.73 6.74 7.39
CA ILE A 260 -4.63 6.12 8.13
C ILE A 260 -3.76 5.28 7.21
N SER A 261 -4.38 4.48 6.33
CA SER A 261 -3.67 3.68 5.33
C SER A 261 -2.79 4.54 4.44
N ALA A 262 -3.37 5.56 3.82
CA ALA A 262 -2.66 6.47 2.94
C ALA A 262 -1.50 7.19 3.65
N PHE A 263 -1.75 7.71 4.86
CA PHE A 263 -0.72 8.34 5.67
C PHE A 263 0.41 7.38 6.04
N GLY A 264 0.05 6.18 6.51
CA GLY A 264 1.01 5.18 6.95
C GLY A 264 1.88 4.65 5.80
N MET A 265 1.29 4.41 4.61
CA MET A 265 2.02 4.00 3.42
C MET A 265 2.98 5.08 2.94
N PHE A 266 2.51 6.32 2.82
CA PHE A 266 3.36 7.44 2.45
C PHE A 266 4.55 7.60 3.41
N ASN A 267 4.27 7.58 4.74
CA ASN A 267 5.30 7.68 5.77
C ASN A 267 6.36 6.57 5.68
N ALA A 268 5.92 5.33 5.44
CA ALA A 268 6.83 4.19 5.29
C ALA A 268 7.67 4.27 4.00
N LEU A 269 7.11 4.75 2.90
CA LEU A 269 7.84 4.93 1.64
C LEU A 269 8.85 6.08 1.71
N VAL A 270 8.53 7.20 2.37
CA VAL A 270 9.50 8.25 2.66
C VAL A 270 10.70 7.69 3.40
N MET A 271 10.48 6.83 4.40
CA MET A 271 11.57 6.17 5.13
C MET A 271 12.43 5.31 4.21
N SER A 272 11.82 4.48 3.37
CA SER A 272 12.53 3.57 2.48
C SER A 272 13.31 4.32 1.40
N TYR A 273 12.64 5.16 0.62
CA TYR A 273 13.26 5.85 -0.51
C TYR A 273 14.30 6.90 -0.09
N SER A 274 14.24 7.44 1.12
CA SER A 274 15.27 8.35 1.61
C SER A 274 16.64 7.67 1.84
N ARG A 275 16.68 6.33 1.94
CA ARG A 275 17.93 5.58 2.09
C ARG A 275 18.71 5.44 0.77
N LEU A 276 18.03 5.48 -0.37
CA LEU A 276 18.65 5.35 -1.68
C LEU A 276 19.64 6.50 -1.98
N PRO A 277 19.25 7.78 -1.91
CA PRO A 277 20.18 8.89 -2.13
C PRO A 277 21.35 8.88 -1.16
N LEU A 278 21.13 8.45 0.08
CA LEU A 278 22.20 8.30 1.08
C LEU A 278 23.24 7.28 0.63
N ALA A 279 22.81 6.06 0.25
CA ALA A 279 23.70 5.01 -0.21
C ALA A 279 24.44 5.42 -1.49
N MET A 280 23.75 6.02 -2.46
CA MET A 280 24.37 6.53 -3.69
C MET A 280 25.42 7.60 -3.43
N ALA A 281 25.19 8.49 -2.46
CA ALA A 281 26.15 9.55 -2.11
C ALA A 281 27.37 9.00 -1.36
N GLN A 282 27.20 7.99 -0.51
CA GLN A 282 28.29 7.28 0.15
C GLN A 282 29.20 6.58 -0.87
N ASP A 283 28.61 6.09 -1.96
CA ASP A 283 29.34 5.47 -3.08
C ASP A 283 29.90 6.46 -4.10
N GLY A 284 29.76 7.78 -3.85
CA GLY A 284 30.28 8.84 -4.72
C GLY A 284 29.48 9.06 -6.01
N MET A 285 28.27 8.49 -6.13
CA MET A 285 27.41 8.60 -7.31
C MET A 285 26.46 9.80 -7.28
N LEU A 286 26.25 10.39 -6.09
CA LEU A 286 25.52 11.63 -5.88
C LEU A 286 26.37 12.64 -5.10
N PRO A 287 26.05 13.96 -5.19
CA PRO A 287 26.71 14.97 -4.40
C PRO A 287 26.70 14.66 -2.91
N GLY A 288 27.81 14.92 -2.21
CA GLY A 288 28.02 14.58 -0.79
C GLY A 288 27.00 15.21 0.18
N ILE A 289 26.19 16.17 -0.26
CA ILE A 289 25.09 16.75 0.52
C ILE A 289 24.05 15.68 0.90
N PHE A 290 23.80 14.70 0.03
CA PHE A 290 22.87 13.59 0.27
C PHE A 290 23.45 12.53 1.21
N GLY A 291 24.76 12.51 1.41
CA GLY A 291 25.46 11.60 2.33
C GLY A 291 25.52 12.07 3.78
N LYS A 292 24.97 13.24 4.10
CA LYS A 292 25.01 13.80 5.45
C LYS A 292 23.87 13.26 6.30
N LEU A 293 24.21 12.51 7.34
CA LEU A 293 23.24 12.10 8.36
C LEU A 293 23.09 13.18 9.41
N GLN A 294 21.87 13.36 9.91
CA GLN A 294 21.62 14.23 11.07
C GLN A 294 22.30 13.63 12.29
N LYS A 295 23.23 14.36 12.91
CA LYS A 295 23.78 13.96 14.20
C LYS A 295 22.67 14.05 15.25
N LYS A 296 22.31 12.91 15.83
CA LYS A 296 21.50 12.85 17.05
C LYS A 296 22.35 13.12 18.25
#